data_e6be3573a05bec17114c1b7fbb17b184
#
_entry.id   e6be3573a05bec17114c1b7fbb17b184
#
_cell.length_a   1.000
_cell.length_b   1.000
_cell.length_c   1.000
_cell.angle_alpha   90.00
_cell.angle_beta   90.00
_cell.angle_gamma   90.00
#
_symmetry.space_group_name_H-M   'P 1'
#
loop_
_entity.id
_entity.type
_entity.pdbx_description
1 polymer ?
#
loop_
_entity_poly.entity_id
_entity_poly.type
_entity_poly.pdbx_seq_one_letter_code
_entity_poly.pdbx_strand_id
1 'polypeptide(L)'
;MYKRQVEAFGRIDVMINNAGLMPQSRFEMLKVDEWERMVDVNIKGVLYGIAAAQPPMIARKSGQVINVASIAGHKVGMGSGVYAATKHAVRALSEGLRQEMTPHNIRVTIISPGAVATDLPGTITDPAAAARVRKLYDEVAIPADSFARAVAFAISQPEDVDINEIIFRPTRQEF
;
A
#
# COMPACT_ATOMS: atom_id res chain seq x y z
N MET A 1 4.94 1.41 -18.21
CA MET A 1 5.85 0.99 -17.13
C MET A 1 6.16 -0.50 -17.21
N TYR A 2 5.21 -1.42 -17.33
CA TYR A 2 5.44 -2.88 -17.35
C TYR A 2 6.14 -3.40 -18.63
N LYS A 3 6.18 -2.62 -19.73
CA LYS A 3 6.83 -3.03 -20.99
C LYS A 3 8.30 -3.42 -20.81
N ARG A 4 9.05 -2.65 -20.01
CA ARG A 4 10.47 -2.94 -19.74
C ARG A 4 10.67 -4.28 -19.02
N GLN A 5 9.80 -4.65 -18.07
CA GLN A 5 9.86 -5.94 -17.38
C GLN A 5 9.59 -7.07 -18.35
N VAL A 6 8.55 -6.94 -19.20
CA VAL A 6 8.23 -7.96 -20.19
C VAL A 6 9.33 -8.05 -21.27
N GLU A 7 9.91 -6.95 -21.69
CA GLU A 7 11.04 -6.93 -22.63
C GLU A 7 12.30 -7.60 -22.05
N ALA A 8 12.58 -7.35 -20.74
CA ALA A 8 13.79 -7.87 -20.09
C ALA A 8 13.63 -9.32 -19.59
N PHE A 9 12.47 -9.69 -19.08
CA PHE A 9 12.23 -10.95 -18.34
C PHE A 9 11.12 -11.81 -18.96
N GLY A 10 10.46 -11.37 -20.03
CA GLY A 10 9.39 -12.08 -20.73
C GLY A 10 8.05 -12.10 -20.00
N ARG A 11 8.00 -11.76 -18.67
CA ARG A 11 6.80 -11.88 -17.84
C ARG A 11 6.81 -10.98 -16.60
N ILE A 12 5.65 -10.84 -15.98
CA ILE A 12 5.48 -10.26 -14.66
C ILE A 12 4.86 -11.31 -13.75
N ASP A 13 5.55 -11.70 -12.69
CA ASP A 13 5.07 -12.68 -11.71
C ASP A 13 4.43 -12.03 -10.49
N VAL A 14 4.99 -10.91 -10.05
CA VAL A 14 4.53 -10.16 -8.89
C VAL A 14 4.41 -8.69 -9.24
N MET A 15 3.26 -8.10 -8.91
CA MET A 15 3.04 -6.64 -8.95
C MET A 15 2.93 -6.11 -7.53
N ILE A 16 3.82 -5.19 -7.16
CA ILE A 16 3.78 -4.53 -5.85
C ILE A 16 3.38 -3.07 -6.04
N ASN A 17 2.18 -2.71 -5.63
CA ASN A 17 1.65 -1.35 -5.65
C ASN A 17 2.02 -0.67 -4.32
N ASN A 18 3.25 -0.14 -4.27
CA ASN A 18 3.84 0.45 -3.06
C ASN A 18 3.83 1.99 -3.06
N ALA A 19 3.83 2.64 -4.23
CA ALA A 19 3.85 4.10 -4.32
C ALA A 19 2.70 4.73 -3.53
N GLY A 20 3.02 5.76 -2.73
CA GLY A 20 2.02 6.41 -1.91
C GLY A 20 2.48 7.76 -1.37
N LEU A 21 1.51 8.58 -0.98
CA LEU A 21 1.67 9.88 -0.35
C LEU A 21 0.85 9.93 0.94
N MET A 22 1.31 10.73 1.91
CA MET A 22 0.65 10.86 3.21
C MET A 22 0.56 12.34 3.67
N PRO A 23 0.19 13.31 2.83
CA PRO A 23 -0.13 14.64 3.32
C PRO A 23 -1.20 14.57 4.40
N GLN A 24 -0.92 15.13 5.56
CA GLN A 24 -1.84 15.16 6.69
C GLN A 24 -2.10 16.61 7.07
N SER A 25 -3.36 16.96 7.22
CA SER A 25 -3.83 18.25 7.71
C SER A 25 -5.27 18.12 8.22
N ARG A 26 -5.72 19.07 9.04
CA ARG A 26 -7.13 19.16 9.39
C ARG A 26 -7.95 19.57 8.18
N PHE A 27 -9.21 19.13 8.10
CA PHE A 27 -10.11 19.48 6.99
C PHE A 27 -10.32 20.99 6.84
N GLU A 28 -10.32 21.73 7.94
CA GLU A 28 -10.45 23.19 7.95
C GLU A 28 -9.34 23.93 7.18
N MET A 29 -8.20 23.27 6.93
CA MET A 29 -7.09 23.80 6.13
C MET A 29 -7.37 23.78 4.63
N LEU A 30 -8.41 23.08 4.18
CA LEU A 30 -8.90 23.00 2.80
C LEU A 30 -7.80 22.74 1.75
N LYS A 31 -6.85 21.85 2.06
CA LYS A 31 -5.75 21.50 1.14
C LYS A 31 -6.24 20.54 0.04
N VAL A 32 -7.14 21.01 -0.80
CA VAL A 32 -7.85 20.22 -1.83
C VAL A 32 -6.87 19.57 -2.80
N ASP A 33 -5.86 20.29 -3.27
CA ASP A 33 -4.84 19.76 -4.20
C ASP A 33 -4.10 18.55 -3.62
N GLU A 34 -3.85 18.55 -2.30
CA GLU A 34 -3.24 17.40 -1.62
C GLU A 34 -4.20 16.21 -1.53
N TRP A 35 -5.49 16.47 -1.34
CA TRP A 35 -6.50 15.42 -1.33
C TRP A 35 -6.62 14.74 -2.69
N GLU A 36 -6.70 15.52 -3.76
CA GLU A 36 -6.73 15.03 -5.14
C GLU A 36 -5.47 14.21 -5.45
N ARG A 37 -4.30 14.75 -5.09
CA ARG A 37 -3.02 14.06 -5.30
C ARG A 37 -2.94 12.73 -4.53
N MET A 38 -3.49 12.65 -3.30
CA MET A 38 -3.56 11.39 -2.55
C MET A 38 -4.48 10.38 -3.25
N VAL A 39 -5.62 10.81 -3.78
CA VAL A 39 -6.51 9.93 -4.55
C VAL A 39 -5.82 9.43 -5.82
N ASP A 40 -5.15 10.32 -6.54
CA ASP A 40 -4.45 9.97 -7.78
C ASP A 40 -3.33 8.96 -7.56
N VAL A 41 -2.51 9.16 -6.54
CA VAL A 41 -1.36 8.27 -6.28
C VAL A 41 -1.80 7.02 -5.53
N ASN A 42 -2.53 7.14 -4.42
CA ASN A 42 -2.79 6.03 -3.52
C ASN A 42 -3.90 5.10 -4.03
N ILE A 43 -4.87 5.62 -4.81
CA ILE A 43 -6.00 4.84 -5.33
C ILE A 43 -5.82 4.55 -6.82
N LYS A 44 -5.77 5.58 -7.67
CA LYS A 44 -5.64 5.38 -9.11
C LYS A 44 -4.32 4.70 -9.47
N GLY A 45 -3.22 5.00 -8.76
CA GLY A 45 -1.95 4.30 -8.93
C GLY A 45 -2.05 2.79 -8.73
N VAL A 46 -2.78 2.34 -7.70
CA VAL A 46 -3.06 0.92 -7.47
C VAL A 46 -3.89 0.32 -8.61
N LEU A 47 -4.95 1.00 -9.04
CA LEU A 47 -5.78 0.55 -10.17
C LEU A 47 -4.97 0.43 -11.47
N TYR A 48 -4.06 1.36 -11.75
CA TYR A 48 -3.19 1.28 -12.92
C TYR A 48 -2.20 0.12 -12.84
N GLY A 49 -1.67 -0.16 -11.65
CA GLY A 49 -0.82 -1.33 -11.43
C GLY A 49 -1.57 -2.64 -11.66
N ILE A 50 -2.79 -2.75 -11.14
CA ILE A 50 -3.68 -3.89 -11.36
C ILE A 50 -3.96 -4.05 -12.87
N ALA A 51 -4.42 -3.00 -13.54
CA ALA A 51 -4.72 -3.02 -14.96
C ALA A 51 -3.53 -3.43 -15.84
N ALA A 52 -2.31 -3.07 -15.42
CA ALA A 52 -1.09 -3.43 -16.13
C ALA A 52 -0.69 -4.91 -15.94
N ALA A 53 -0.86 -5.45 -14.74
CA ALA A 53 -0.39 -6.80 -14.39
C ALA A 53 -1.43 -7.90 -14.66
N GLN A 54 -2.71 -7.60 -14.50
CA GLN A 54 -3.81 -8.57 -14.56
C GLN A 54 -3.89 -9.34 -15.90
N PRO A 55 -3.86 -8.71 -17.10
CA PRO A 55 -4.05 -9.45 -18.34
C PRO A 55 -3.00 -10.57 -18.57
N PRO A 56 -1.69 -10.34 -18.43
CA PRO A 56 -0.72 -11.40 -18.59
C PRO A 56 -0.76 -12.45 -17.47
N MET A 57 -1.18 -12.09 -16.25
CA MET A 57 -1.35 -13.04 -15.15
C MET A 57 -2.56 -13.95 -15.39
N ILE A 58 -3.71 -13.42 -15.84
CA ILE A 58 -4.91 -14.20 -16.21
C ILE A 58 -4.60 -15.20 -17.32
N ALA A 59 -3.88 -14.77 -18.37
CA ALA A 59 -3.53 -15.64 -19.48
C ALA A 59 -2.69 -16.85 -19.04
N ARG A 60 -1.85 -16.68 -18.01
CA ARG A 60 -1.02 -17.75 -17.45
C ARG A 60 -1.68 -18.54 -16.33
N LYS A 61 -2.78 -18.03 -15.77
CA LYS A 61 -3.41 -18.51 -14.53
C LYS A 61 -2.41 -18.59 -13.36
N SER A 62 -1.54 -17.60 -13.25
CA SER A 62 -0.52 -17.51 -12.19
C SER A 62 -0.04 -16.08 -12.03
N GLY A 63 0.10 -15.65 -10.79
CA GLY A 63 0.61 -14.31 -10.43
C GLY A 63 0.28 -13.94 -9.01
N GLN A 64 0.84 -12.81 -8.58
CA GLN A 64 0.51 -12.21 -7.30
C GLN A 64 0.48 -10.69 -7.39
N VAL A 65 -0.56 -10.08 -6.81
CA VAL A 65 -0.66 -8.63 -6.63
C VAL A 65 -0.53 -8.33 -5.14
N ILE A 66 0.40 -7.46 -4.78
CA ILE A 66 0.61 -6.99 -3.40
C ILE A 66 0.29 -5.50 -3.36
N ASN A 67 -0.72 -5.11 -2.59
CA ASN A 67 -1.13 -3.73 -2.42
C ASN A 67 -0.74 -3.22 -1.03
N VAL A 68 -0.01 -2.11 -0.98
CA VAL A 68 0.43 -1.51 0.28
C VAL A 68 -0.63 -0.56 0.82
N ALA A 69 -1.33 -1.03 1.86
CA ALA A 69 -2.25 -0.22 2.64
C ALA A 69 -1.51 0.49 3.81
N SER A 70 -2.04 0.44 4.98
CA SER A 70 -1.50 0.98 6.23
C SER A 70 -2.41 0.57 7.40
N ILE A 71 -1.93 0.64 8.63
CA ILE A 71 -2.81 0.65 9.80
C ILE A 71 -3.86 1.78 9.73
N ALA A 72 -3.59 2.86 9.01
CA ALA A 72 -4.56 3.92 8.71
C ALA A 72 -5.72 3.44 7.81
N GLY A 73 -5.60 2.29 7.16
CA GLY A 73 -6.70 1.60 6.48
C GLY A 73 -7.64 0.83 7.43
N HIS A 74 -7.34 0.80 8.72
CA HIS A 74 -8.13 0.14 9.78
C HIS A 74 -8.60 1.13 10.86
N LYS A 75 -7.94 2.27 10.97
CA LYS A 75 -8.17 3.26 12.01
C LYS A 75 -7.93 4.67 11.48
N VAL A 76 -8.72 5.61 11.92
CA VAL A 76 -8.61 7.02 11.50
C VAL A 76 -8.09 7.85 12.68
N GLY A 77 -7.02 8.61 12.44
CA GLY A 77 -6.49 9.58 13.37
C GLY A 77 -6.85 11.01 12.97
N MET A 78 -6.78 11.95 13.91
CA MET A 78 -7.01 13.37 13.65
C MET A 78 -6.01 13.90 12.61
N GLY A 79 -6.51 14.60 11.59
CA GLY A 79 -5.73 15.15 10.48
C GLY A 79 -5.30 14.14 9.43
N SER A 80 -5.61 12.85 9.59
CA SER A 80 -5.29 11.81 8.60
C SER A 80 -6.51 11.33 7.79
N GLY A 81 -7.64 12.02 7.86
CA GLY A 81 -8.92 11.54 7.31
C GLY A 81 -8.85 11.12 5.85
N VAL A 82 -8.32 11.98 4.97
CA VAL A 82 -8.23 11.67 3.53
C VAL A 82 -7.20 10.55 3.27
N TYR A 83 -6.03 10.61 3.92
CA TYR A 83 -5.05 9.52 3.81
C TYR A 83 -5.67 8.18 4.26
N ALA A 84 -6.31 8.16 5.42
CA ALA A 84 -6.99 6.98 5.93
C ALA A 84 -8.06 6.47 4.95
N ALA A 85 -8.87 7.35 4.37
CA ALA A 85 -9.87 7.00 3.36
C ALA A 85 -9.22 6.33 2.14
N THR A 86 -8.07 6.84 1.64
CA THR A 86 -7.36 6.18 0.54
C THR A 86 -6.88 4.79 0.91
N LYS A 87 -6.40 4.58 2.16
CA LYS A 87 -5.92 3.27 2.61
C LYS A 87 -7.06 2.28 2.91
N HIS A 88 -8.23 2.75 3.34
CA HIS A 88 -9.46 1.94 3.39
C HIS A 88 -9.90 1.54 1.97
N ALA A 89 -9.85 2.48 1.01
CA ALA A 89 -10.16 2.19 -0.38
C ALA A 89 -9.24 1.11 -0.97
N VAL A 90 -7.93 1.18 -0.72
CA VAL A 90 -6.97 0.15 -1.16
C VAL A 90 -7.34 -1.22 -0.62
N ARG A 91 -7.77 -1.33 0.65
CA ARG A 91 -8.20 -2.60 1.24
C ARG A 91 -9.47 -3.13 0.55
N ALA A 92 -10.47 -2.28 0.35
CA ALA A 92 -11.70 -2.67 -0.33
C ALA A 92 -11.44 -3.13 -1.79
N LEU A 93 -10.61 -2.38 -2.53
CA LEU A 93 -10.20 -2.73 -3.90
C LEU A 93 -9.45 -4.06 -3.94
N SER A 94 -8.57 -4.30 -2.98
CA SER A 94 -7.79 -5.54 -2.90
C SER A 94 -8.67 -6.75 -2.62
N GLU A 95 -9.66 -6.63 -1.72
CA GLU A 95 -10.60 -7.73 -1.45
C GLU A 95 -11.51 -8.02 -2.65
N GLY A 96 -12.01 -6.98 -3.33
CA GLY A 96 -12.76 -7.18 -4.58
C GLY A 96 -11.91 -7.89 -5.64
N LEU A 97 -10.68 -7.41 -5.85
CA LEU A 97 -9.74 -8.04 -6.77
C LEU A 97 -9.47 -9.50 -6.40
N ARG A 98 -9.25 -9.80 -5.13
CA ARG A 98 -8.98 -11.16 -4.65
C ARG A 98 -10.11 -12.13 -5.05
N GLN A 99 -11.36 -11.74 -4.81
CA GLN A 99 -12.53 -12.56 -5.16
C GLN A 99 -12.62 -12.82 -6.66
N GLU A 100 -12.38 -11.79 -7.48
CA GLU A 100 -12.41 -11.89 -8.93
C GLU A 100 -11.25 -12.70 -9.52
N MET A 101 -10.09 -12.70 -8.86
CA MET A 101 -8.87 -13.37 -9.32
C MET A 101 -8.74 -14.82 -8.89
N THR A 102 -9.54 -15.28 -7.94
CA THR A 102 -9.56 -16.69 -7.49
C THR A 102 -9.71 -17.71 -8.64
N PRO A 103 -10.62 -17.53 -9.63
CA PRO A 103 -10.74 -18.46 -10.76
C PRO A 103 -9.51 -18.49 -11.68
N HIS A 104 -8.63 -17.50 -11.55
CA HIS A 104 -7.42 -17.36 -12.35
C HIS A 104 -6.15 -17.78 -11.63
N ASN A 105 -6.27 -18.32 -10.41
CA ASN A 105 -5.13 -18.70 -9.57
C ASN A 105 -4.12 -17.56 -9.35
N ILE A 106 -4.63 -16.33 -9.16
CA ILE A 106 -3.85 -15.14 -8.88
C ILE A 106 -4.09 -14.74 -7.42
N ARG A 107 -3.01 -14.67 -6.64
CA ARG A 107 -3.03 -14.29 -5.24
C ARG A 107 -3.09 -12.77 -5.07
N VAL A 108 -3.79 -12.31 -4.05
CA VAL A 108 -3.88 -10.87 -3.75
C VAL A 108 -3.63 -10.63 -2.26
N THR A 109 -2.54 -9.95 -1.97
CA THR A 109 -2.11 -9.68 -0.59
C THR A 109 -2.18 -8.18 -0.28
N ILE A 110 -2.72 -7.85 0.88
CA ILE A 110 -2.65 -6.51 1.46
C ILE A 110 -1.52 -6.50 2.51
N ILE A 111 -0.67 -5.47 2.48
CA ILE A 111 0.28 -5.23 3.58
C ILE A 111 -0.03 -3.90 4.23
N SER A 112 -0.36 -3.95 5.52
CA SER A 112 -0.83 -2.83 6.34
C SER A 112 0.18 -2.52 7.46
N PRO A 113 1.29 -1.81 7.16
CA PRO A 113 2.31 -1.50 8.16
C PRO A 113 1.89 -0.35 9.07
N GLY A 114 2.46 -0.33 10.27
CA GLY A 114 2.58 0.85 11.12
C GLY A 114 3.72 1.78 10.66
N ALA A 115 4.39 2.45 11.62
CA ALA A 115 5.48 3.37 11.32
C ALA A 115 6.74 2.63 10.85
N VAL A 116 7.11 2.85 9.59
CA VAL A 116 8.32 2.32 8.95
C VAL A 116 9.18 3.49 8.47
N ALA A 117 10.48 3.45 8.76
CA ALA A 117 11.43 4.50 8.40
C ALA A 117 11.58 4.61 6.87
N THR A 118 10.92 5.61 6.30
CA THR A 118 10.86 5.91 4.86
C THR A 118 10.72 7.42 4.67
N ASP A 119 10.75 7.88 3.43
CA ASP A 119 10.53 9.29 3.08
C ASP A 119 9.04 9.72 3.14
N LEU A 120 8.13 8.81 3.45
CA LEU A 120 6.68 9.06 3.45
C LEU A 120 6.28 10.25 4.34
N PRO A 121 6.80 10.42 5.58
CA PRO A 121 6.51 11.60 6.41
C PRO A 121 6.93 12.93 5.76
N GLY A 122 7.92 12.92 4.87
CA GLY A 122 8.36 14.08 4.11
C GLY A 122 7.32 14.62 3.13
N THR A 123 6.25 13.89 2.86
CA THR A 123 5.14 14.35 2.01
C THR A 123 4.15 15.25 2.76
N ILE A 124 4.28 15.41 4.08
CA ILE A 124 3.40 16.23 4.91
C ILE A 124 3.83 17.69 4.83
N THR A 125 2.96 18.56 4.34
CA THR A 125 3.25 20.00 4.15
C THR A 125 2.78 20.87 5.31
N ASP A 126 1.80 20.40 6.11
CA ASP A 126 1.36 21.11 7.32
C ASP A 126 2.42 21.00 8.43
N PRO A 127 2.98 22.14 8.92
CA PRO A 127 4.10 22.09 9.86
C PRO A 127 3.77 21.40 11.19
N ALA A 128 2.55 21.56 11.69
CA ALA A 128 2.14 20.97 12.97
C ALA A 128 1.94 19.46 12.83
N ALA A 129 1.32 19.02 11.73
CA ALA A 129 1.19 17.61 11.42
C ALA A 129 2.54 16.96 11.15
N ALA A 130 3.43 17.63 10.39
CA ALA A 130 4.78 17.14 10.11
C ALA A 130 5.60 16.94 11.39
N ALA A 131 5.58 17.93 12.30
CA ALA A 131 6.28 17.83 13.58
C ALA A 131 5.77 16.67 14.45
N ARG A 132 4.44 16.51 14.52
CA ARG A 132 3.80 15.40 15.27
C ARG A 132 4.17 14.04 14.70
N VAL A 133 4.10 13.88 13.39
CA VAL A 133 4.41 12.61 12.73
C VAL A 133 5.89 12.30 12.82
N ARG A 134 6.76 13.30 12.63
CA ARG A 134 8.21 13.12 12.79
C ARG A 134 8.55 12.63 14.18
N LYS A 135 8.02 13.29 15.24
CA LYS A 135 8.22 12.85 16.62
C LYS A 135 7.82 11.38 16.82
N LEU A 136 6.64 10.97 16.32
CA LEU A 136 6.21 9.58 16.39
C LEU A 136 7.18 8.64 15.69
N TYR A 137 7.63 8.99 14.48
CA TYR A 137 8.55 8.14 13.72
C TYR A 137 9.93 8.03 14.39
N ASP A 138 10.45 9.12 14.94
CA ASP A 138 11.73 9.11 15.70
C ASP A 138 11.65 8.19 16.93
N GLU A 139 10.47 8.10 17.56
CA GLU A 139 10.28 7.29 18.77
C GLU A 139 10.06 5.80 18.45
N VAL A 140 9.33 5.47 17.38
CA VAL A 140 8.83 4.10 17.20
C VAL A 140 9.13 3.45 15.85
N ALA A 141 9.52 4.19 14.81
CA ALA A 141 9.66 3.63 13.47
C ALA A 141 10.68 2.49 13.41
N ILE A 142 10.32 1.43 12.69
CA ILE A 142 11.20 0.29 12.40
C ILE A 142 11.86 0.43 11.02
N PRO A 143 13.02 -0.21 10.78
CA PRO A 143 13.68 -0.16 9.48
C PRO A 143 12.79 -0.63 8.32
N ALA A 144 13.00 -0.06 7.13
CA ALA A 144 12.29 -0.44 5.90
C ALA A 144 12.46 -1.93 5.56
N ASP A 145 13.59 -2.54 5.93
CA ASP A 145 13.83 -3.97 5.79
C ASP A 145 12.77 -4.84 6.49
N SER A 146 12.21 -4.37 7.61
CA SER A 146 11.12 -5.09 8.29
C SER A 146 9.86 -5.21 7.43
N PHE A 147 9.56 -4.18 6.63
CA PHE A 147 8.49 -4.24 5.64
C PHE A 147 8.85 -5.17 4.48
N ALA A 148 10.09 -5.08 3.98
CA ALA A 148 10.56 -5.92 2.87
C ALA A 148 10.49 -7.41 3.21
N ARG A 149 10.80 -7.81 4.45
CA ARG A 149 10.66 -9.19 4.93
C ARG A 149 9.19 -9.66 4.94
N ALA A 150 8.23 -8.81 5.29
CA ALA A 150 6.82 -9.16 5.23
C ALA A 150 6.34 -9.38 3.78
N VAL A 151 6.82 -8.55 2.84
CA VAL A 151 6.59 -8.75 1.40
C VAL A 151 7.20 -10.07 0.93
N ALA A 152 8.46 -10.32 1.26
CA ALA A 152 9.16 -11.55 0.89
C ALA A 152 8.45 -12.80 1.45
N PHE A 153 7.98 -12.74 2.69
CA PHE A 153 7.18 -13.80 3.30
C PHE A 153 5.91 -14.09 2.49
N ALA A 154 5.14 -13.06 2.11
CA ALA A 154 3.93 -13.26 1.32
C ALA A 154 4.23 -13.87 -0.06
N ILE A 155 5.35 -13.48 -0.69
CA ILE A 155 5.75 -14.01 -2.00
C ILE A 155 6.21 -15.47 -1.88
N SER A 156 6.91 -15.84 -0.81
CA SER A 156 7.50 -17.17 -0.62
C SER A 156 6.49 -18.28 -0.31
N GLN A 157 5.22 -17.92 -0.12
CA GLN A 157 4.20 -18.96 0.15
C GLN A 157 3.93 -19.80 -1.10
N PRO A 158 3.59 -21.09 -0.92
CA PRO A 158 3.21 -21.97 -2.04
C PRO A 158 1.99 -21.42 -2.80
N GLU A 159 1.81 -21.89 -4.04
CA GLU A 159 0.79 -21.34 -4.96
C GLU A 159 -0.65 -21.53 -4.47
N ASP A 160 -0.90 -22.51 -3.63
CA ASP A 160 -2.20 -22.82 -3.02
C ASP A 160 -2.48 -22.03 -1.73
N VAL A 161 -1.54 -21.17 -1.30
CA VAL A 161 -1.69 -20.30 -0.12
C VAL A 161 -1.75 -18.83 -0.53
N ASP A 162 -2.91 -18.21 -0.31
CA ASP A 162 -3.11 -16.77 -0.51
C ASP A 162 -3.17 -16.04 0.83
N ILE A 163 -2.08 -15.36 1.19
CA ILE A 163 -2.06 -14.47 2.36
C ILE A 163 -2.87 -13.22 2.04
N ASN A 164 -4.05 -13.10 2.60
CA ASN A 164 -4.96 -12.01 2.25
C ASN A 164 -4.57 -10.66 2.88
N GLU A 165 -4.09 -10.65 4.13
CA GLU A 165 -3.59 -9.42 4.76
C GLU A 165 -2.51 -9.71 5.80
N ILE A 166 -1.47 -8.87 5.82
CA ILE A 166 -0.46 -8.82 6.89
C ILE A 166 -0.54 -7.45 7.54
N ILE A 167 -0.92 -7.42 8.81
CA ILE A 167 -0.96 -6.20 9.63
C ILE A 167 0.15 -6.30 10.66
N PHE A 168 1.03 -5.31 10.70
CA PHE A 168 2.06 -5.25 11.72
C PHE A 168 2.38 -3.82 12.15
N ARG A 169 2.92 -3.69 13.33
CA ARG A 169 3.36 -2.42 13.93
C ARG A 169 4.72 -2.59 14.58
N PRO A 170 5.49 -1.52 14.70
CA PRO A 170 6.53 -1.47 15.72
C PRO A 170 5.97 -1.88 17.08
N THR A 171 6.72 -2.66 17.86
CA THR A 171 6.25 -3.13 19.18
C THR A 171 5.95 -1.99 20.18
N ARG A 172 6.54 -0.81 19.94
CA ARG A 172 6.33 0.41 20.74
C ARG A 172 5.21 1.31 20.21
N GLN A 173 4.59 0.97 19.09
CA GLN A 173 3.49 1.74 18.51
C GLN A 173 2.15 1.26 19.04
N GLU A 174 1.48 2.07 19.88
CA GLU A 174 0.17 1.74 20.46
C GLU A 174 -1.00 1.86 19.46
N PHE A 175 -0.90 2.82 18.51
CA PHE A 175 -2.01 3.17 17.59
C PHE A 175 -1.61 3.05 16.14
#